data_68ed2a728c975ff716bcb55917461b72
#
_entry.id   68ed2a728c975ff716bcb55917461b72
#
_cell.length_a   1.000
_cell.length_b   1.000
_cell.length_c   1.000
_cell.angle_alpha   90.00
_cell.angle_beta   90.00
_cell.angle_gamma   90.00
#
_symmetry.space_group_name_H-M   'P 1'
#
loop_
_entity.id
_entity.type
_entity.pdbx_description
1 polymer ?
#
loop_
_entity_poly.entity_id
_entity_poly.type
_entity_poly.pdbx_seq_one_letter_code
_entity_poly.pdbx_strand_id
1 'polypeptide(L)'
;MGILTRIWEGNFVYQEPICFSEEAEGHIAGGQLLYQPEHILSVTSFDGSVFYEEGTDYIREDSRLILTEHSRIPILSRDIYCKPFTGVPETAWVRLPDGEHYMEVVSDVYRWQILVTYTHKTVWDSFSPVDSSSLLPQSMQKLQNGGDFHLVFYGDSITAGWEASGCNESAIDMVTLEDYHVTL
;
A
#
# COMPACT_ATOMS: atom_id res chain seq x y z
N MET A 1 21.64 6.47 5.83
CA MET A 1 21.37 5.32 4.94
C MET A 1 19.94 5.53 4.46
N GLY A 2 19.76 5.85 3.18
CA GLY A 2 18.45 6.25 2.64
C GLY A 2 17.45 5.10 2.75
N ILE A 3 16.32 5.38 3.38
CA ILE A 3 15.20 4.44 3.60
C ILE A 3 14.49 4.08 2.27
N LEU A 4 14.86 4.71 1.17
CA LEU A 4 14.20 4.54 -0.13
C LEU A 4 15.06 3.71 -1.09
N THR A 5 15.29 2.46 -0.74
CA THR A 5 15.69 1.48 -1.75
C THR A 5 14.45 1.14 -2.58
N ARG A 6 14.57 1.22 -3.89
CA ARG A 6 13.47 0.84 -4.78
C ARG A 6 13.13 -0.63 -4.54
N ILE A 7 11.85 -1.00 -4.52
CA ILE A 7 11.40 -2.38 -4.22
C ILE A 7 11.97 -3.44 -5.18
N TRP A 8 12.44 -3.03 -6.36
CA TRP A 8 13.11 -3.89 -7.33
C TRP A 8 14.64 -3.91 -7.21
N GLU A 9 15.20 -3.09 -6.31
CA GLU A 9 16.63 -3.00 -6.05
C GLU A 9 16.90 -3.36 -4.59
N GLY A 10 17.25 -4.58 -4.32
CA GLY A 10 17.58 -4.97 -2.96
C GLY A 10 16.81 -6.21 -2.49
N ASN A 11 16.99 -6.50 -1.22
CA ASN A 11 16.45 -7.69 -0.58
C ASN A 11 15.65 -7.35 0.70
N PHE A 12 15.20 -6.12 0.84
CA PHE A 12 14.52 -5.63 2.04
C PHE A 12 13.23 -4.91 1.67
N VAL A 13 12.13 -5.36 2.26
CA VAL A 13 10.82 -4.74 2.16
C VAL A 13 10.47 -4.14 3.52
N TYR A 14 10.16 -2.85 3.53
CA TYR A 14 9.79 -2.11 4.72
C TYR A 14 8.30 -1.84 4.73
N GLN A 15 7.61 -2.33 5.76
CA GLN A 15 6.22 -2.06 6.04
C GLN A 15 5.26 -2.33 4.85
N GLU A 16 5.37 -3.51 4.23
CA GLU A 16 4.38 -3.93 3.25
C GLU A 16 2.99 -4.04 3.89
N PRO A 17 1.99 -3.29 3.40
CA PRO A 17 0.65 -3.33 3.97
C PRO A 17 -0.10 -4.59 3.50
N ILE A 18 -0.64 -5.34 4.45
CA ILE A 18 -1.47 -6.52 4.22
C ILE A 18 -2.82 -6.32 4.90
N CYS A 19 -3.90 -6.66 4.22
CA CYS A 19 -5.24 -6.71 4.80
C CYS A 19 -5.78 -8.13 4.70
N PHE A 20 -6.36 -8.62 5.79
CA PHE A 20 -7.17 -9.84 5.81
C PHE A 20 -8.63 -9.45 5.75
N SER A 21 -9.37 -10.01 4.81
CA SER A 21 -10.80 -9.74 4.64
C SER A 21 -11.62 -11.02 4.62
N GLU A 22 -12.81 -10.95 5.17
CA GLU A 22 -13.79 -12.00 5.06
C GLU A 22 -14.50 -11.86 3.71
N GLU A 23 -14.40 -12.85 2.82
CA GLU A 23 -15.04 -12.81 1.50
C GLU A 23 -16.47 -13.36 1.58
N ALA A 24 -16.62 -14.65 1.59
CA ALA A 24 -17.91 -15.33 1.65
C ALA A 24 -17.84 -16.52 2.59
N GLU A 25 -18.93 -16.81 3.31
CA GLU A 25 -19.08 -18.02 4.14
C GLU A 25 -17.93 -18.26 5.15
N GLY A 26 -17.37 -17.18 5.72
CA GLY A 26 -16.27 -17.26 6.69
C GLY A 26 -14.91 -17.55 6.06
N HIS A 27 -14.80 -17.51 4.74
CA HIS A 27 -13.50 -17.61 4.07
C HIS A 27 -12.70 -16.32 4.24
N ILE A 28 -11.51 -16.41 4.82
CA ILE A 28 -10.59 -15.29 4.99
C ILE A 28 -9.60 -15.25 3.84
N ALA A 29 -9.63 -14.17 3.08
CA ALA A 29 -8.66 -13.86 2.04
C ALA A 29 -7.59 -12.91 2.56
N GLY A 30 -6.45 -12.84 1.87
CA GLY A 30 -5.33 -11.95 2.20
C GLY A 30 -4.07 -12.70 2.59
N GLY A 31 -3.14 -11.97 3.20
CA GLY A 31 -1.88 -12.52 3.71
C GLY A 31 -0.79 -12.71 2.67
N GLN A 32 -1.03 -12.43 1.39
CA GLN A 32 -0.03 -12.59 0.33
C GLN A 32 0.99 -11.46 0.40
N LEU A 33 2.28 -11.82 0.50
CA LEU A 33 3.42 -10.92 0.41
C LEU A 33 3.91 -10.80 -1.03
N LEU A 34 4.52 -9.68 -1.37
CA LEU A 34 5.11 -9.44 -2.69
C LEU A 34 6.23 -10.45 -3.00
N TYR A 35 7.06 -10.75 -2.00
CA TYR A 35 8.13 -11.73 -2.12
C TYR A 35 8.00 -12.82 -1.05
N GLN A 36 8.61 -13.97 -1.33
CA GLN A 36 8.80 -15.00 -0.30
C GLN A 36 9.83 -14.48 0.72
N PRO A 37 9.45 -14.29 1.99
CA PRO A 37 10.36 -13.78 3.00
C PRO A 37 11.43 -14.80 3.34
N GLU A 38 12.67 -14.36 3.46
CA GLU A 38 13.75 -15.13 4.09
C GLU A 38 13.61 -15.02 5.62
N HIS A 39 13.53 -13.78 6.10
CA HIS A 39 13.31 -13.48 7.51
C HIS A 39 12.24 -12.40 7.65
N ILE A 40 11.22 -12.65 8.45
CA ILE A 40 10.27 -11.63 8.90
C ILE A 40 10.91 -10.94 10.09
N LEU A 41 11.07 -9.62 9.99
CA LEU A 41 11.70 -8.79 11.02
C LEU A 41 10.66 -8.21 11.97
N SER A 42 9.50 -7.84 11.45
CA SER A 42 8.36 -7.40 12.26
C SER A 42 7.05 -7.54 11.50
N VAL A 43 6.00 -7.83 12.25
CA VAL A 43 4.60 -7.71 11.82
C VAL A 43 3.90 -6.86 12.86
N THR A 44 3.34 -5.72 12.44
CA THR A 44 2.72 -4.76 13.36
C THR A 44 1.34 -4.35 12.88
N SER A 45 0.53 -3.77 13.79
CA SER A 45 -0.64 -3.00 13.42
C SER A 45 -0.20 -1.79 12.56
N PHE A 46 -1.15 -1.21 11.81
CA PHE A 46 -0.85 -0.09 10.91
C PHE A 46 -0.21 1.11 11.63
N ASP A 47 -0.57 1.34 12.90
CA ASP A 47 -0.05 2.42 13.75
C ASP A 47 1.22 2.03 14.53
N GLY A 48 1.71 0.79 14.35
CA GLY A 48 2.89 0.27 15.03
C GLY A 48 2.73 -0.02 16.53
N SER A 49 1.52 0.12 17.08
CA SER A 49 1.28 -0.03 18.53
C SER A 49 1.22 -1.49 19.00
N VAL A 50 0.85 -2.41 18.10
CA VAL A 50 0.75 -3.85 18.38
C VAL A 50 1.76 -4.62 17.53
N PHE A 51 2.50 -5.53 18.17
CA PHE A 51 3.36 -6.50 17.48
C PHE A 51 2.68 -7.86 17.45
N TYR A 52 2.69 -8.49 16.29
CA TYR A 52 2.15 -9.83 16.06
C TYR A 52 3.27 -10.86 15.97
N GLU A 53 3.05 -12.05 16.53
CA GLU A 53 4.06 -13.09 16.71
C GLU A 53 3.77 -14.31 15.85
N GLU A 54 4.82 -14.81 15.14
CA GLU A 54 4.75 -16.07 14.41
C GLU A 54 4.49 -17.24 15.37
N GLY A 55 3.58 -18.13 15.00
CA GLY A 55 3.12 -19.24 15.83
C GLY A 55 1.99 -18.89 16.80
N THR A 56 1.79 -17.62 17.11
CA THR A 56 0.69 -17.13 17.96
C THR A 56 -0.39 -16.45 17.14
N ASP A 57 -0.04 -15.45 16.37
CA ASP A 57 -0.99 -14.67 15.57
C ASP A 57 -1.07 -15.15 14.12
N TYR A 58 0.04 -15.60 13.57
CA TYR A 58 0.12 -16.09 12.20
C TYR A 58 1.14 -17.22 12.08
N ILE A 59 1.02 -18.00 11.01
CA ILE A 59 2.06 -18.91 10.51
C ILE A 59 2.44 -18.47 9.11
N ARG A 60 3.65 -18.83 8.69
CA ARG A 60 4.14 -18.54 7.36
C ARG A 60 4.13 -19.79 6.49
N GLU A 61 3.50 -19.66 5.31
CA GLU A 61 3.57 -20.65 4.24
C GLU A 61 4.07 -19.97 2.96
N ASP A 62 5.28 -20.26 2.53
CA ASP A 62 5.94 -19.62 1.39
C ASP A 62 5.92 -18.08 1.47
N SER A 63 5.18 -17.44 0.57
CA SER A 63 4.99 -15.98 0.51
C SER A 63 3.67 -15.53 1.15
N ARG A 64 3.04 -16.36 1.97
CA ARG A 64 1.74 -16.05 2.56
C ARG A 64 1.79 -16.14 4.09
N LEU A 65 1.15 -15.18 4.74
CA LEU A 65 0.81 -15.26 6.16
C LEU A 65 -0.59 -15.86 6.29
N ILE A 66 -0.74 -16.83 7.18
CA ILE A 66 -2.01 -17.48 7.49
C ILE A 66 -2.33 -17.21 8.95
N LEU A 67 -3.53 -16.74 9.24
CA LEU A 67 -3.95 -16.46 10.61
C LEU A 67 -4.09 -17.77 11.41
N THR A 68 -3.68 -17.74 12.66
CA THR A 68 -3.95 -18.82 13.60
C THR A 68 -5.37 -18.70 14.16
N GLU A 69 -5.84 -19.75 14.82
CA GLU A 69 -7.15 -19.76 15.49
C GLU A 69 -7.29 -18.66 16.56
N HIS A 70 -6.17 -18.26 17.19
CA HIS A 70 -6.12 -17.28 18.27
C HIS A 70 -5.49 -15.95 17.84
N SER A 71 -5.45 -15.68 16.55
CA SER A 71 -4.85 -14.49 15.99
C SER A 71 -5.51 -13.20 16.51
N ARG A 72 -4.68 -12.24 16.88
CA ARG A 72 -5.09 -10.87 17.23
C ARG A 72 -5.11 -9.93 16.03
N ILE A 73 -4.68 -10.42 14.86
CA ILE A 73 -4.67 -9.63 13.62
C ILE A 73 -6.11 -9.32 13.22
N PRO A 74 -6.42 -8.03 12.94
CA PRO A 74 -7.76 -7.64 12.57
C PRO A 74 -8.17 -8.21 11.21
N ILE A 75 -9.43 -8.59 11.09
CA ILE A 75 -10.04 -9.04 9.85
C ILE A 75 -11.12 -8.05 9.46
N LEU A 76 -11.05 -7.54 8.24
CA LEU A 76 -12.10 -6.70 7.68
C LEU A 76 -13.33 -7.59 7.41
N SER A 77 -14.32 -7.49 8.28
CA SER A 77 -15.56 -8.27 8.16
C SER A 77 -16.31 -7.88 6.89
N ARG A 78 -16.92 -8.87 6.25
CA ARG A 78 -17.77 -8.67 5.07
C ARG A 78 -18.87 -7.63 5.30
N ASP A 79 -19.46 -7.58 6.47
CA ASP A 79 -20.53 -6.64 6.82
C ASP A 79 -20.11 -5.18 6.79
N ILE A 80 -18.80 -4.92 6.88
CA ILE A 80 -18.26 -3.56 6.85
C ILE A 80 -18.25 -3.02 5.41
N TYR A 81 -17.79 -3.81 4.45
CA TYR A 81 -17.58 -3.36 3.07
C TYR A 81 -18.64 -3.86 2.07
N CYS A 82 -19.44 -4.85 2.43
CA CYS A 82 -20.45 -5.45 1.57
C CYS A 82 -21.84 -5.03 2.02
N LYS A 83 -22.57 -4.28 1.18
CA LYS A 83 -23.88 -3.75 1.50
C LYS A 83 -24.94 -4.21 0.48
N PRO A 84 -26.19 -4.44 0.91
CA PRO A 84 -27.27 -4.80 0.00
C PRO A 84 -27.59 -3.64 -0.94
N PHE A 85 -27.92 -3.96 -2.18
CA PHE A 85 -28.19 -3.00 -3.25
C PHE A 85 -29.56 -2.32 -3.14
N THR A 86 -29.98 -1.97 -1.94
CA THR A 86 -31.32 -1.42 -1.66
C THR A 86 -31.24 0.11 -1.55
N GLY A 87 -31.86 0.82 -2.51
CA GLY A 87 -31.99 2.27 -2.45
C GLY A 87 -30.77 3.09 -2.88
N VAL A 88 -29.77 2.47 -3.47
CA VAL A 88 -28.54 3.12 -3.95
C VAL A 88 -28.60 3.29 -5.46
N PRO A 89 -28.22 4.46 -6.03
CA PRO A 89 -28.13 4.65 -7.47
C PRO A 89 -27.15 3.65 -8.11
N GLU A 90 -27.58 2.96 -9.17
CA GLU A 90 -26.78 1.96 -9.88
C GLU A 90 -25.42 2.46 -10.39
N THR A 91 -25.26 3.75 -10.54
CA THR A 91 -24.07 4.40 -11.11
C THR A 91 -22.97 4.71 -10.09
N ALA A 92 -23.24 4.51 -8.79
CA ALA A 92 -22.36 5.03 -7.74
C ALA A 92 -21.36 4.01 -7.18
N TRP A 93 -21.54 2.68 -7.45
CA TRP A 93 -20.86 1.65 -6.68
C TRP A 93 -20.43 0.43 -7.49
N VAL A 94 -19.37 -0.23 -7.04
CA VAL A 94 -18.91 -1.48 -7.64
C VAL A 94 -19.83 -2.61 -7.20
N ARG A 95 -20.63 -3.13 -8.13
CA ARG A 95 -21.48 -4.30 -7.89
C ARG A 95 -20.63 -5.55 -7.72
N LEU A 96 -20.93 -6.32 -6.68
CA LEU A 96 -20.29 -7.61 -6.44
C LEU A 96 -20.79 -8.67 -7.44
N PRO A 97 -20.04 -9.76 -7.64
CA PRO A 97 -20.41 -10.82 -8.60
C PRO A 97 -21.74 -11.52 -8.29
N ASP A 98 -22.21 -11.49 -7.04
CA ASP A 98 -23.50 -12.04 -6.65
C ASP A 98 -24.70 -11.23 -7.20
N GLY A 99 -24.46 -10.01 -7.66
CA GLY A 99 -25.47 -9.12 -8.24
C GLY A 99 -26.45 -8.50 -7.23
N GLU A 100 -26.38 -8.88 -5.97
CA GLU A 100 -27.27 -8.44 -4.89
C GLU A 100 -26.65 -7.40 -3.97
N HIS A 101 -25.32 -7.34 -3.95
CA HIS A 101 -24.54 -6.45 -3.09
C HIS A 101 -23.63 -5.53 -3.90
N TYR A 102 -23.22 -4.46 -3.25
CA TYR A 102 -22.16 -3.56 -3.74
C TYR A 102 -21.04 -3.45 -2.72
N MET A 103 -19.85 -3.06 -3.21
CA MET A 103 -18.72 -2.75 -2.37
C MET A 103 -18.80 -1.28 -1.92
N GLU A 104 -18.93 -1.06 -0.62
CA GLU A 104 -18.84 0.27 -0.03
C GLU A 104 -17.38 0.66 0.18
N VAL A 105 -17.06 1.92 -0.10
CA VAL A 105 -15.75 2.49 0.21
C VAL A 105 -15.64 2.67 1.72
N VAL A 106 -14.73 1.93 2.34
CA VAL A 106 -14.43 2.03 3.76
C VAL A 106 -13.30 3.03 3.94
N SER A 107 -13.63 4.23 4.43
CA SER A 107 -12.65 5.31 4.62
C SER A 107 -11.51 4.96 5.57
N ASP A 108 -11.79 4.07 6.54
CA ASP A 108 -10.83 3.68 7.57
C ASP A 108 -10.17 2.32 7.31
N VAL A 109 -10.11 1.85 6.07
CA VAL A 109 -9.60 0.51 5.71
C VAL A 109 -8.19 0.23 6.24
N TYR A 110 -7.36 1.24 6.42
CA TYR A 110 -6.02 1.13 6.99
C TYR A 110 -6.01 0.51 8.40
N ARG A 111 -7.09 0.63 9.17
CA ARG A 111 -7.19 0.06 10.54
C ARG A 111 -7.18 -1.46 10.55
N TRP A 112 -7.54 -2.09 9.44
CA TRP A 112 -7.47 -3.55 9.27
C TRP A 112 -6.19 -4.00 8.58
N GLN A 113 -5.29 -3.07 8.24
CA GLN A 113 -4.00 -3.42 7.68
C GLN A 113 -3.00 -3.75 8.78
N ILE A 114 -2.14 -4.69 8.47
CA ILE A 114 -0.90 -4.94 9.20
C ILE A 114 0.28 -4.55 8.33
N LEU A 115 1.39 -4.21 8.94
CA LEU A 115 2.62 -3.81 8.26
C LEU A 115 3.69 -4.89 8.46
N VAL A 116 4.17 -5.47 7.37
CA VAL A 116 5.15 -6.54 7.38
C VAL A 116 6.50 -6.02 6.88
N THR A 117 7.53 -6.14 7.72
CA THR A 117 8.91 -5.82 7.35
C THR A 117 9.72 -7.11 7.27
N TYR A 118 10.39 -7.34 6.15
CA TYR A 118 11.09 -8.59 5.93
C TYR A 118 12.24 -8.48 4.92
N THR A 119 13.10 -9.51 4.91
CA THR A 119 14.11 -9.70 3.87
C THR A 119 13.70 -10.83 2.93
N HIS A 120 14.20 -10.78 1.69
CA HIS A 120 13.95 -11.82 0.68
C HIS A 120 15.21 -12.07 -0.17
N LYS A 121 15.20 -13.20 -0.89
CA LYS A 121 16.24 -13.57 -1.85
C LYS A 121 15.81 -13.43 -3.31
N THR A 122 14.53 -13.18 -3.52
CA THR A 122 13.97 -13.08 -4.87
C THR A 122 14.54 -11.87 -5.59
N VAL A 123 15.00 -12.10 -6.81
CA VAL A 123 15.40 -11.01 -7.72
C VAL A 123 14.16 -10.56 -8.49
N TRP A 124 13.98 -9.26 -8.61
CA TRP A 124 12.92 -8.70 -9.44
C TRP A 124 13.17 -9.07 -10.91
N ASP A 125 12.26 -9.82 -11.50
CA ASP A 125 12.35 -10.31 -12.89
C ASP A 125 11.35 -9.62 -13.84
N SER A 126 10.63 -8.62 -13.32
CA SER A 126 9.63 -7.87 -14.08
C SER A 126 10.21 -6.55 -14.60
N PHE A 127 9.35 -5.75 -15.20
CA PHE A 127 9.72 -4.45 -15.75
C PHE A 127 10.30 -3.53 -14.67
N SER A 128 11.51 -3.06 -14.90
CA SER A 128 12.12 -1.98 -14.11
C SER A 128 12.03 -0.68 -14.89
N PRO A 129 11.64 0.43 -14.25
CA PRO A 129 11.61 1.72 -14.92
C PRO A 129 13.00 2.06 -15.48
N VAL A 130 13.05 2.37 -16.76
CA VAL A 130 14.29 2.83 -17.41
C VAL A 130 14.54 4.28 -17.04
N ASP A 131 15.82 4.63 -16.91
CA ASP A 131 16.19 6.02 -16.78
C ASP A 131 15.77 6.80 -18.03
N SER A 132 14.78 7.66 -17.88
CA SER A 132 14.23 8.52 -18.93
C SER A 132 14.80 9.95 -18.90
N SER A 133 15.83 10.21 -18.13
CA SER A 133 16.45 11.54 -18.00
C SER A 133 16.90 12.12 -19.34
N SER A 134 17.38 11.27 -20.26
CA SER A 134 17.75 11.64 -21.62
C SER A 134 16.57 12.13 -22.49
N LEU A 135 15.34 11.75 -22.15
CA LEU A 135 14.12 12.18 -22.85
C LEU A 135 13.66 13.57 -22.40
N LEU A 136 14.19 14.05 -21.27
CA LEU A 136 13.82 15.33 -20.65
C LEU A 136 15.04 16.23 -20.40
N PRO A 137 15.89 16.48 -21.41
CA PRO A 137 17.19 17.14 -21.21
C PRO A 137 17.06 18.55 -20.63
N GLN A 138 16.04 19.31 -21.03
CA GLN A 138 15.83 20.67 -20.51
C GLN A 138 15.38 20.67 -19.05
N SER A 139 14.52 19.73 -18.65
CA SER A 139 14.09 19.57 -17.28
C SER A 139 15.24 19.14 -16.38
N MET A 140 16.02 18.16 -16.84
CA MET A 140 17.21 17.69 -16.13
C MET A 140 18.25 18.79 -15.97
N GLN A 141 18.48 19.59 -17.00
CA GLN A 141 19.41 20.74 -16.92
C GLN A 141 18.95 21.77 -15.89
N LYS A 142 17.65 22.07 -15.83
CA LYS A 142 17.11 23.00 -14.83
C LYS A 142 17.25 22.44 -13.41
N LEU A 143 16.93 21.18 -13.19
CA LEU A 143 17.08 20.52 -11.88
C LEU A 143 18.54 20.52 -11.42
N GLN A 144 19.49 20.19 -12.32
CA GLN A 144 20.93 20.18 -12.02
C GLN A 144 21.52 21.57 -11.73
N ASN A 145 21.01 22.57 -12.41
CA ASN A 145 21.57 23.95 -12.31
C ASN A 145 20.79 24.84 -11.31
N GLY A 146 19.77 24.32 -10.63
CA GLY A 146 19.00 25.08 -9.66
C GLY A 146 18.14 26.20 -10.30
N GLY A 147 17.63 25.99 -11.51
CA GLY A 147 16.74 26.95 -12.17
C GLY A 147 15.27 26.76 -11.75
N ASP A 148 14.45 27.80 -11.98
CA ASP A 148 13.03 27.74 -11.74
C ASP A 148 12.38 26.59 -12.50
N PHE A 149 11.68 25.72 -11.75
CA PHE A 149 11.03 24.54 -12.28
C PHE A 149 9.55 24.55 -11.90
N HIS A 150 8.67 24.61 -12.91
CA HIS A 150 7.23 24.54 -12.72
C HIS A 150 6.76 23.13 -12.94
N LEU A 151 6.25 22.49 -11.88
CA LEU A 151 5.68 21.15 -11.92
C LEU A 151 4.14 21.27 -11.90
N VAL A 152 3.49 20.69 -12.90
CA VAL A 152 2.02 20.65 -12.98
C VAL A 152 1.58 19.21 -12.76
N PHE A 153 0.79 18.99 -11.71
CA PHE A 153 0.14 17.72 -11.43
C PHE A 153 -1.25 17.72 -12.06
N TYR A 154 -1.52 16.68 -12.81
CA TYR A 154 -2.85 16.42 -13.37
C TYR A 154 -3.29 15.03 -12.93
N GLY A 155 -4.40 14.95 -12.19
CA GLY A 155 -4.89 13.71 -11.63
C GLY A 155 -6.23 13.88 -10.93
N ASP A 156 -6.61 12.84 -10.21
CA ASP A 156 -7.87 12.74 -9.48
C ASP A 156 -7.69 12.97 -7.97
N SER A 157 -8.56 12.36 -7.16
CA SER A 157 -8.55 12.44 -5.70
C SER A 157 -7.24 11.97 -5.07
N ILE A 158 -6.52 11.04 -5.67
CA ILE A 158 -5.23 10.56 -5.15
C ILE A 158 -4.18 11.65 -5.29
N THR A 159 -4.14 12.33 -6.43
CA THR A 159 -3.24 13.46 -6.67
C THR A 159 -3.56 14.64 -5.74
N ALA A 160 -4.84 14.86 -5.44
CA ALA A 160 -5.28 15.87 -4.50
C ALA A 160 -5.07 15.47 -3.02
N GLY A 161 -4.59 14.26 -2.75
CA GLY A 161 -4.36 13.76 -1.39
C GLY A 161 -5.63 13.42 -0.63
N TRP A 162 -6.71 13.04 -1.32
CA TRP A 162 -7.92 12.57 -0.66
C TRP A 162 -7.59 11.34 0.19
N GLU A 163 -8.04 11.32 1.45
CA GLU A 163 -7.74 10.29 2.46
C GLU A 163 -6.24 10.21 2.86
N ALA A 164 -5.44 11.22 2.54
CA ALA A 164 -4.12 11.33 3.13
C ALA A 164 -4.23 11.56 4.64
N SER A 165 -3.26 11.06 5.41
CA SER A 165 -3.26 11.07 6.89
C SER A 165 -3.27 12.47 7.52
N GLY A 166 -3.00 13.52 6.73
CA GLY A 166 -3.18 14.92 7.10
C GLY A 166 -4.11 15.60 6.10
N CYS A 167 -5.16 16.26 6.59
CA CYS A 167 -6.15 16.93 5.72
C CYS A 167 -5.59 18.08 4.86
N ASN A 168 -4.30 18.40 4.98
CA ASN A 168 -3.58 19.41 4.20
C ASN A 168 -2.35 18.85 3.48
N GLU A 169 -2.15 17.53 3.50
CA GLU A 169 -0.99 16.89 2.89
C GLU A 169 -1.38 16.28 1.54
N SER A 170 -1.77 17.14 0.59
CA SER A 170 -1.88 16.69 -0.79
C SER A 170 -0.51 16.36 -1.37
N ALA A 171 -0.45 15.50 -2.39
CA ALA A 171 0.78 15.25 -3.13
C ALA A 171 1.40 16.56 -3.67
N ILE A 172 0.59 17.59 -3.86
CA ILE A 172 0.99 18.92 -4.31
C ILE A 172 1.64 19.70 -3.16
N ASP A 173 1.11 19.58 -1.94
CA ASP A 173 1.63 20.29 -0.76
C ASP A 173 2.94 19.68 -0.25
N MET A 174 3.19 18.40 -0.51
CA MET A 174 4.44 17.73 -0.16
C MET A 174 5.61 18.04 -1.11
N VAL A 175 5.33 18.63 -2.27
CA VAL A 175 6.37 19.03 -3.23
C VAL A 175 6.66 20.51 -3.10
N THR A 176 7.19 20.95 -1.98
CA THR A 176 7.94 22.19 -1.94
C THR A 176 9.35 21.88 -2.39
N LEU A 177 9.76 22.45 -3.53
CA LEU A 177 11.09 22.24 -4.12
C LEU A 177 12.26 22.68 -3.20
N GLU A 178 11.96 23.34 -2.08
CA GLU A 178 12.95 23.75 -1.08
C GLU A 178 13.46 22.56 -0.24
N ASP A 179 12.71 21.46 -0.15
CA ASP A 179 13.07 20.31 0.68
C ASP A 179 13.67 19.12 -0.10
N TYR A 180 13.66 19.16 -1.42
CA TYR A 180 14.26 18.11 -2.25
C TYR A 180 15.68 18.48 -2.70
N HIS A 181 16.66 18.15 -1.88
CA HIS A 181 18.00 17.94 -2.36
C HIS A 181 18.03 16.63 -3.17
N VAL A 182 17.79 16.73 -4.47
CA VAL A 182 18.07 15.63 -5.40
C VAL A 182 19.59 15.52 -5.51
N THR A 183 20.17 14.60 -4.75
CA THR A 183 21.55 14.16 -5.00
C THR A 183 21.48 13.13 -6.13
N LEU A 184 21.87 13.51 -7.31
CA LEU A 184 22.08 12.62 -8.46
C LEU A 184 23.38 11.85 -8.29
#